data_5e02f171a51852cbee70c119fb32e7f9
#
_entry.id   5e02f171a51852cbee70c119fb32e7f9
#
_cell.length_a   1.000
_cell.length_b   1.000
_cell.length_c   1.000
_cell.angle_alpha   90.00
_cell.angle_beta   90.00
_cell.angle_gamma   90.00
#
_symmetry.space_group_name_H-M   'P 1'
#
loop_
_entity.id
_entity.type
_entity.pdbx_description
1 polymer ?
#
loop_
_entity_poly.entity_id
_entity_poly.type
_entity_poly.pdbx_seq_one_letter_code
_entity_poly.pdbx_strand_id
1 'polypeptide(L)' 'AYSIMDKRSIKVENYIGKKRSEVQNISLRFTFVGKGTKVIDQLPRKGEYVEEGDTIVIMLGE' A
#
# COMPACT_ATOMS: atom_id res chain seq x y z
N ALA A 1 16.05 -1.59 23.26
CA ALA A 1 15.44 -1.97 22.60
C ALA A 1 15.19 -2.49 21.48
N TYR A 2 14.92 -2.72 21.30
CA TYR A 2 14.59 -3.38 20.71
C TYR A 2 13.85 -3.70 19.85
N SER A 3 13.40 -4.26 20.18
CA SER A 3 12.62 -5.12 19.37
C SER A 3 12.02 -4.43 18.18
N ILE A 4 11.85 -3.21 18.25
CA ILE A 4 11.43 -2.40 17.12
C ILE A 4 12.35 -2.64 15.94
N MET A 5 13.58 -2.85 16.22
CA MET A 5 14.56 -3.00 15.17
C MET A 5 14.40 -4.31 14.42
N ASP A 6 13.71 -5.26 15.03
CA ASP A 6 13.53 -6.55 14.40
C ASP A 6 12.40 -6.55 13.39
N LYS A 7 11.54 -5.57 13.44
CA LYS A 7 10.42 -5.50 12.52
C LYS A 7 10.79 -4.65 11.33
N ARG A 8 10.35 -5.07 10.19
CA ARG A 8 10.60 -4.32 8.98
C ARG A 8 9.48 -3.33 8.79
N SER A 9 9.75 -2.11 9.19
CA SER A 9 8.77 -1.04 9.02
C SER A 9 8.91 -0.47 7.62
N ILE A 10 7.82 -0.50 6.90
CA ILE A 10 7.78 -0.05 5.53
C ILE A 10 6.90 1.18 5.47
N LYS A 11 7.43 2.25 4.94
CA LYS A 11 6.67 3.47 4.78
C LYS A 11 5.77 3.33 3.56
N VAL A 12 4.49 3.58 3.76
CA VAL A 12 3.52 3.45 2.69
C VAL A 12 3.69 4.58 1.69
N GLU A 13 3.84 4.23 0.43
CA GLU A 13 4.00 5.20 -0.64
C GLU A 13 2.65 5.74 -1.09
N ASN A 14 2.71 6.82 -1.82
CA ASN A 14 1.50 7.41 -2.38
C ASN A 14 1.19 6.72 -3.71
N TYR A 15 0.15 5.90 -3.70
CA TYR A 15 -0.27 5.21 -4.92
C TYR A 15 -1.42 5.93 -5.62
N ILE A 16 -1.98 6.96 -4.99
CA ILE A 16 -3.09 7.67 -5.56
C ILE A 16 -2.66 8.33 -6.86
N GLY A 17 -3.45 8.15 -7.89
CA GLY A 17 -3.14 8.69 -9.22
C GLY A 17 -2.38 7.74 -10.11
N LYS A 18 -1.89 6.63 -9.54
CA LYS A 18 -1.18 5.63 -10.35
C LYS A 18 -2.18 4.66 -10.96
N LYS A 19 -1.74 3.98 -11.99
CA LYS A 19 -2.55 2.91 -12.58
C LYS A 19 -2.44 1.67 -11.73
N ARG A 20 -3.46 0.85 -11.77
CA ARG A 20 -3.46 -0.41 -11.04
C ARG A 20 -2.19 -1.22 -11.32
N SER A 21 -1.79 -1.27 -12.57
CA SER A 21 -0.64 -2.06 -12.96
C SER A 21 0.68 -1.51 -12.42
N GLU A 22 0.67 -0.29 -11.93
CA GLU A 22 1.85 0.33 -11.37
C GLU A 22 1.97 0.14 -9.86
N VAL A 23 0.94 -0.43 -9.25
CA VAL A 23 0.92 -0.64 -7.80
C VAL A 23 1.55 -1.98 -7.50
N GLN A 24 2.78 -1.99 -7.03
CA GLN A 24 3.45 -3.23 -6.66
C GLN A 24 4.55 -2.96 -5.66
N ASN A 25 4.71 -3.93 -4.77
CA ASN A 25 5.77 -3.91 -3.78
C ASN A 25 5.90 -5.34 -3.27
N ILE A 26 7.06 -5.94 -3.43
CA ILE A 26 7.24 -7.34 -3.09
C ILE A 26 7.11 -7.61 -1.59
N SER A 27 7.25 -6.59 -0.77
CA SER A 27 7.15 -6.74 0.69
C SER A 27 5.73 -6.57 1.20
N LEU A 28 4.80 -6.20 0.35
CA LEU A 28 3.44 -5.90 0.77
C LEU A 28 2.45 -6.66 -0.09
N ARG A 29 1.24 -6.80 0.45
CA ARG A 29 0.14 -7.38 -0.30
C ARG A 29 -0.82 -6.27 -0.65
N PHE A 30 -1.49 -6.43 -1.76
CA PHE A 30 -2.44 -5.42 -2.21
C PHE A 30 -3.80 -6.07 -2.45
N THR A 31 -4.84 -5.40 -1.97
CA THR A 31 -6.21 -5.79 -2.23
C THR A 31 -6.83 -4.65 -3.03
N PHE A 32 -7.35 -4.98 -4.19
CA PHE A 32 -7.95 -3.98 -5.06
C PHE A 32 -9.46 -3.99 -4.88
N VAL A 33 -10.03 -2.82 -4.67
CA VAL A 33 -11.47 -2.65 -4.45
C VAL A 33 -11.98 -1.66 -5.45
N GLY A 34 -13.13 -1.97 -6.02
CA GLY A 34 -13.77 -1.07 -6.97
C GLY A 34 -13.43 -1.40 -8.39
N LYS A 35 -14.05 -0.67 -9.29
CA LYS A 35 -13.86 -0.85 -10.73
C LYS A 35 -13.05 0.31 -11.26
N GLY A 36 -12.29 0.03 -12.28
CA GLY A 36 -11.47 1.04 -12.90
C GLY A 36 -10.02 0.65 -12.88
N THR A 37 -9.19 1.50 -13.41
CA THR A 37 -7.77 1.20 -13.57
C THR A 37 -6.88 2.18 -12.82
N LYS A 38 -7.47 3.18 -12.20
CA LYS A 38 -6.71 4.24 -11.56
C LYS A 38 -6.98 4.22 -10.05
N VAL A 39 -5.93 4.40 -9.29
CA VAL A 39 -6.04 4.43 -7.84
C VAL A 39 -6.60 5.78 -7.42
N ILE A 40 -7.73 5.73 -6.72
CA ILE A 40 -8.36 6.95 -6.22
C ILE A 40 -8.19 7.12 -4.71
N ASP A 41 -7.88 6.04 -4.01
CA ASP A 41 -7.65 6.13 -2.57
C ASP A 41 -6.89 4.89 -2.12
N GLN A 42 -6.36 4.93 -0.93
CA GLN A 42 -5.61 3.80 -0.38
C GLN A 42 -5.67 3.82 1.14
N LEU A 43 -5.55 2.65 1.73
CA LEU A 43 -5.42 2.47 3.17
C LEU A 43 -4.38 1.38 3.44
N PRO A 44 -3.41 1.60 4.30
CA PRO A 44 -3.09 2.85 4.98
C PRO A 44 -2.69 3.97 4.04
N ARG A 45 -2.76 5.18 4.54
CA ARG A 45 -2.44 6.34 3.71
C ARG A 45 -0.94 6.52 3.60
N LYS A 46 -0.55 7.33 2.63
CA LYS A 46 0.86 7.62 2.43
C LYS A 46 1.48 8.15 3.72
N GLY A 47 2.70 7.76 3.96
CA GLY A 47 3.43 8.22 5.13
C GLY A 47 3.25 7.39 6.37
N GLU A 48 2.27 6.49 6.38
CA GLU A 48 2.10 5.58 7.50
C GLU A 48 3.09 4.42 7.38
N TYR A 49 3.30 3.74 8.48
CA TYR A 49 4.23 2.61 8.50
C TYR A 49 3.47 1.32 8.71
N VAL A 50 3.89 0.31 7.98
CA VAL A 50 3.31 -1.02 8.08
C VAL A 50 4.44 -2.02 8.19
N GLU A 51 4.10 -3.25 8.51
CA GLU A 51 5.08 -4.33 8.59
C GLU A 51 5.10 -5.10 7.29
N GLU A 52 6.21 -5.77 7.07
CA GLU A 52 6.35 -6.62 5.89
C GLU A 52 5.23 -7.66 5.89
N GLY A 53 4.60 -7.83 4.75
CA GLY A 53 3.50 -8.77 4.61
C GLY A 53 2.13 -8.18 4.89
N ASP A 54 2.07 -6.94 5.35
CA ASP A 54 0.79 -6.30 5.58
C ASP A 54 0.08 -6.04 4.27
N THR A 55 -1.24 -5.90 4.37
CA THR A 55 -2.08 -5.68 3.20
C THR A 55 -2.43 -4.21 3.07
N ILE A 56 -2.28 -3.71 1.87
CA ILE A 56 -2.67 -2.35 1.52
C ILE A 56 -3.94 -2.45 0.69
N VAL A 57 -4.97 -1.73 1.10
CA VAL A 57 -6.21 -1.70 0.34
C VAL A 57 -6.13 -0.56 -0.67
N ILE A 58 -6.31 -0.90 -1.92
CA ILE A 58 -6.22 0.04 -3.03
C ILE A 58 -7.61 0.21 -3.62
N MET A 59 -8.11 1.42 -3.59
CA MET A 59 -9.43 1.72 -4.13
C MET A 59 -9.28 2.25 -5.53
N LEU A 60 -9.96 1.61 -6.46
CA LEU A 60 -9.86 1.94 -7.87
C LEU A 60 -11.09 2.71 -8.35
N GLY A 61 -10.86 3.60 -9.27
CA GLY A 61 -11.92 4.36 -9.89
C GLY A 61 -11.50 4.76 -11.28
N GLU A 62 -12.36 5.48 -11.95
CA GLU A 62 -12.08 5.94 -13.31
C GLU A 62 -11.59 7.37 -13.34
#